data_2a0c6782a8695233b14e4c113e69a8bb
#
_entry.id   2a0c6782a8695233b14e4c113e69a8bb
#
_cell.length_a   1.000
_cell.length_b   1.000
_cell.length_c   1.000
_cell.angle_alpha   90.00
_cell.angle_beta   90.00
_cell.angle_gamma   90.00
#
_symmetry.space_group_name_H-M   'P 1'
#
loop_
_entity.id
_entity.type
_entity.pdbx_description
1 polymer ?
#
loop_
_entity_poly.entity_id
_entity_poly.type
_entity_poly.pdbx_seq_one_letter_code
_entity_poly.pdbx_strand_id
1 'polypeptide(L)'
;SHNFGTNFAEAYGIQFQNKEGKLTYAEETSWGVSTRLIGAIIMTHGDERGLRLPPRVAPIQAVILPIAAHKPGVMEACEKLFEELKAADIRVKLDDRDTVSAGYKFNDWEMKGVPVRLEVGPRDLENGVVTVFRRDLCEKVTLPLENLADELKALLDDIQQTLFDQAKKFRDEKTHVVHNMEELGAAVENGFAKAMWCGERACEDEIKEKFNASSRNMPFDQEKEWFGDTCVCCGKKATVSYTHLRAHETELHLV
;
A
#
# COMPACT_ATOMS: atom_id res chain seq x y z
N SER A 1 5.23 -0.78 15.71
CA SER A 1 5.47 -1.68 16.86
C SER A 1 6.61 -1.16 17.69
N HIS A 2 6.50 -1.27 19.00
CA HIS A 2 7.54 -0.91 19.95
C HIS A 2 7.84 -2.10 20.85
N ASN A 3 9.13 -2.34 21.12
CA ASN A 3 9.58 -3.20 22.19
C ASN A 3 10.19 -2.29 23.27
N PHE A 4 9.53 -2.20 24.41
CA PHE A 4 9.93 -1.32 25.50
C PHE A 4 10.84 -2.01 26.51
N GLY A 5 11.09 -3.32 26.36
CA GLY A 5 11.77 -4.09 27.39
C GLY A 5 11.06 -3.95 28.74
N THR A 6 11.80 -3.66 29.81
CA THR A 6 11.24 -3.46 31.15
C THR A 6 11.02 -1.99 31.52
N ASN A 7 11.35 -1.03 30.64
CA ASN A 7 11.40 0.40 30.98
C ASN A 7 10.09 0.94 31.57
N PHE A 8 8.95 0.61 30.95
CA PHE A 8 7.64 1.06 31.46
C PHE A 8 7.22 0.26 32.68
N ALA A 9 7.49 -1.05 32.72
CA ALA A 9 7.20 -1.89 33.86
C ALA A 9 7.93 -1.41 35.11
N GLU A 10 9.20 -1.00 35.00
CA GLU A 10 9.96 -0.40 36.08
C GLU A 10 9.35 0.93 36.55
N ALA A 11 9.01 1.82 35.61
CA ALA A 11 8.44 3.12 35.93
C ALA A 11 7.06 3.03 36.62
N TYR A 12 6.25 2.04 36.23
CA TYR A 12 4.92 1.82 36.79
C TYR A 12 4.86 0.77 37.90
N GLY A 13 5.96 0.11 38.21
CA GLY A 13 6.03 -0.92 39.24
C GLY A 13 5.33 -2.23 38.88
N ILE A 14 5.22 -2.54 37.57
CA ILE A 14 4.53 -3.73 37.08
C ILE A 14 5.44 -4.95 37.18
N GLN A 15 5.20 -5.78 38.18
CA GLN A 15 6.00 -6.97 38.46
C GLN A 15 5.13 -8.23 38.46
N PHE A 16 5.74 -9.35 38.12
CA PHE A 16 5.16 -10.67 38.24
C PHE A 16 6.13 -11.64 38.88
N GLN A 17 5.61 -12.74 39.43
CA GLN A 17 6.45 -13.79 39.99
C GLN A 17 6.84 -14.76 38.84
N ASN A 18 8.16 -14.87 38.61
CA ASN A 18 8.69 -15.76 37.59
C ASN A 18 8.64 -17.24 38.05
N LYS A 19 9.07 -18.16 37.16
CA LYS A 19 9.06 -19.60 37.43
C LYS A 19 9.92 -20.02 38.65
N GLU A 20 10.89 -19.19 39.01
CA GLU A 20 11.76 -19.41 40.17
C GLU A 20 11.21 -18.75 41.44
N GLY A 21 10.01 -18.22 41.43
CA GLY A 21 9.36 -17.56 42.57
C GLY A 21 9.88 -16.16 42.87
N LYS A 22 10.69 -15.54 42.00
CA LYS A 22 11.22 -14.19 42.18
C LYS A 22 10.32 -13.16 41.47
N LEU A 23 10.18 -11.98 42.10
CA LEU A 23 9.54 -10.83 41.45
C LEU A 23 10.47 -10.27 40.37
N THR A 24 9.92 -10.13 39.17
CA THR A 24 10.62 -9.65 37.97
C THR A 24 9.71 -8.65 37.25
N TYR A 25 10.28 -7.60 36.65
CA TYR A 25 9.55 -6.65 35.85
C TYR A 25 9.10 -7.30 34.54
N ALA A 26 7.91 -6.93 34.11
CA ALA A 26 7.35 -7.42 32.85
C ALA A 26 8.06 -6.80 31.63
N GLU A 27 8.32 -7.60 30.62
CA GLU A 27 8.69 -7.08 29.30
C GLU A 27 7.41 -6.65 28.56
N GLU A 28 7.46 -5.47 27.99
CA GLU A 28 6.29 -4.86 27.36
C GLU A 28 6.51 -4.58 25.88
N THR A 29 5.51 -4.90 25.08
CA THR A 29 5.43 -4.55 23.66
C THR A 29 4.16 -3.79 23.39
N SER A 30 4.21 -2.87 22.41
CA SER A 30 3.06 -2.12 21.96
C SER A 30 3.03 -2.08 20.44
N TRP A 31 1.84 -2.10 19.87
CA TRP A 31 1.64 -1.85 18.45
C TRP A 31 0.34 -1.06 18.24
N GLY A 32 0.34 -0.28 17.19
CA GLY A 32 -0.82 0.54 16.86
C GLY A 32 -0.86 0.89 15.39
N VAL A 33 -2.07 1.12 14.91
CA VAL A 33 -2.38 1.55 13.55
C VAL A 33 -3.16 2.86 13.65
N SER A 34 -2.79 3.84 12.85
CA SER A 34 -3.50 5.12 12.78
C SER A 34 -4.04 5.38 11.38
N THR A 35 -4.94 6.36 11.26
CA THR A 35 -5.47 6.84 9.98
C THR A 35 -4.39 7.35 9.00
N ARG A 36 -3.15 7.54 9.46
CA ARG A 36 -1.99 7.85 8.62
C ARG A 36 -1.75 6.79 7.54
N LEU A 37 -2.18 5.54 7.75
CA LEU A 37 -2.10 4.49 6.72
C LEU A 37 -2.97 4.79 5.49
N ILE A 38 -4.02 5.60 5.61
CA ILE A 38 -4.79 6.08 4.44
C ILE A 38 -3.88 6.94 3.55
N GLY A 39 -3.11 7.86 4.15
CA GLY A 39 -2.11 8.63 3.42
C GLY A 39 -1.05 7.76 2.76
N ALA A 40 -0.60 6.70 3.42
CA ALA A 40 0.36 5.75 2.86
C ALA A 40 -0.20 5.04 1.60
N ILE A 41 -1.47 4.62 1.61
CA ILE A 41 -2.12 4.01 0.43
C ILE A 41 -2.21 5.02 -0.72
N ILE A 42 -2.58 6.27 -0.42
CA ILE A 42 -2.68 7.34 -1.42
C ILE A 42 -1.32 7.58 -2.09
N MET A 43 -0.27 7.76 -1.28
CA MET A 43 1.08 8.04 -1.79
C MET A 43 1.69 6.86 -2.56
N THR A 44 1.38 5.62 -2.15
CA THR A 44 1.95 4.42 -2.78
C THR A 44 1.24 4.04 -4.08
N HIS A 45 -0.08 4.19 -4.13
CA HIS A 45 -0.90 3.66 -5.22
C HIS A 45 -1.70 4.73 -5.99
N GLY A 46 -1.76 5.97 -5.52
CA GLY A 46 -2.45 7.05 -6.23
C GLY A 46 -1.75 7.45 -7.53
N ASP A 47 -2.51 8.01 -8.47
CA ASP A 47 -2.01 8.60 -9.69
C ASP A 47 -2.74 9.93 -9.99
N GLU A 48 -2.49 10.55 -11.14
CA GLU A 48 -3.09 11.82 -11.55
C GLU A 48 -4.63 11.75 -11.72
N ARG A 49 -5.20 10.55 -11.82
CA ARG A 49 -6.65 10.33 -11.95
C ARG A 49 -7.34 10.10 -10.61
N GLY A 50 -6.58 9.90 -9.53
CA GLY A 50 -7.07 9.69 -8.18
C GLY A 50 -6.54 8.42 -7.51
N LEU A 51 -7.37 7.81 -6.66
CA LEU A 51 -6.99 6.61 -5.94
C LEU A 51 -6.88 5.37 -6.85
N ARG A 52 -6.01 4.44 -6.44
CA ARG A 52 -5.98 3.05 -6.93
C ARG A 52 -5.94 2.15 -5.71
N LEU A 53 -7.12 1.67 -5.31
CA LEU A 53 -7.21 0.88 -4.09
C LEU A 53 -6.88 -0.58 -4.35
N PRO A 54 -5.93 -1.17 -3.59
CA PRO A 54 -5.73 -2.60 -3.64
C PRO A 54 -7.03 -3.35 -3.29
N PRO A 55 -7.44 -4.36 -4.06
CA PRO A 55 -8.72 -5.04 -3.87
C PRO A 55 -8.98 -5.55 -2.46
N ARG A 56 -7.94 -6.00 -1.75
CA ARG A 56 -8.10 -6.53 -0.38
C ARG A 56 -8.55 -5.48 0.63
N VAL A 57 -8.19 -4.21 0.44
CA VAL A 57 -8.56 -3.10 1.34
C VAL A 57 -9.64 -2.19 0.77
N ALA A 58 -10.00 -2.33 -0.50
CA ALA A 58 -11.03 -1.51 -1.14
C ALA A 58 -12.41 -1.73 -0.49
N PRO A 59 -13.12 -0.70 0.00
CA PRO A 59 -14.47 -0.86 0.55
C PRO A 59 -15.47 -1.36 -0.50
N ILE A 60 -15.24 -0.99 -1.76
CA ILE A 60 -15.97 -1.43 -2.93
C ILE A 60 -14.93 -2.01 -3.89
N GLN A 61 -15.05 -3.30 -4.21
CA GLN A 61 -14.14 -3.98 -5.14
C GLN A 61 -14.57 -3.82 -6.60
N ALA A 62 -15.88 -3.81 -6.80
CA ALA A 62 -16.47 -3.66 -8.13
C ALA A 62 -17.68 -2.73 -8.09
N VAL A 63 -17.84 -1.92 -9.13
CA VAL A 63 -19.04 -1.12 -9.35
C VAL A 63 -19.69 -1.53 -10.66
N ILE A 64 -21.00 -1.78 -10.62
CA ILE A 64 -21.81 -2.07 -11.81
C ILE A 64 -22.40 -0.77 -12.31
N LEU A 65 -22.20 -0.46 -13.59
CA LEU A 65 -22.73 0.71 -14.27
C LEU A 65 -23.65 0.27 -15.43
N PRO A 66 -24.97 0.48 -15.30
CA PRO A 66 -25.89 0.28 -16.39
C PRO A 66 -25.60 1.27 -17.53
N ILE A 67 -25.30 0.76 -18.71
CA ILE A 67 -25.12 1.55 -19.94
C ILE A 67 -26.43 1.53 -20.70
N ALA A 68 -27.03 2.69 -20.96
CA ALA A 68 -28.38 2.83 -21.51
C ALA A 68 -29.46 2.12 -20.66
N ALA A 69 -29.49 2.42 -19.36
CA ALA A 69 -30.41 1.86 -18.37
C ALA A 69 -31.90 1.91 -18.76
N HIS A 70 -32.27 2.85 -19.67
CA HIS A 70 -33.64 2.99 -20.20
C HIS A 70 -34.03 1.87 -21.15
N LYS A 71 -33.08 1.05 -21.63
CA LYS A 71 -33.40 -0.08 -22.52
C LYS A 71 -33.89 -1.29 -21.73
N PRO A 72 -34.88 -2.03 -22.23
CA PRO A 72 -35.42 -3.20 -21.55
C PRO A 72 -34.33 -4.23 -21.23
N GLY A 73 -34.39 -4.84 -20.04
CA GLY A 73 -33.52 -5.93 -19.61
C GLY A 73 -32.17 -5.50 -19.04
N VAL A 74 -31.74 -4.24 -19.20
CA VAL A 74 -30.41 -3.79 -18.71
C VAL A 74 -30.40 -3.67 -17.19
N MET A 75 -31.40 -3.02 -16.60
CA MET A 75 -31.46 -2.86 -15.14
C MET A 75 -31.65 -4.20 -14.43
N GLU A 76 -32.58 -5.04 -14.93
CA GLU A 76 -32.83 -6.37 -14.39
C GLU A 76 -31.56 -7.24 -14.42
N ALA A 77 -30.77 -7.17 -15.50
CA ALA A 77 -29.48 -7.86 -15.58
C ALA A 77 -28.47 -7.31 -14.57
N CYS A 78 -28.39 -6.00 -14.40
CA CYS A 78 -27.49 -5.36 -13.43
C CYS A 78 -27.86 -5.73 -11.99
N GLU A 79 -29.15 -5.75 -11.66
CA GLU A 79 -29.64 -6.16 -10.34
C GLU A 79 -29.33 -7.64 -10.07
N LYS A 80 -29.55 -8.51 -11.06
CA LYS A 80 -29.20 -9.92 -10.97
C LYS A 80 -27.69 -10.11 -10.73
N LEU A 81 -26.85 -9.44 -11.52
CA LEU A 81 -25.39 -9.49 -11.35
C LEU A 81 -24.95 -8.95 -9.98
N PHE A 82 -25.60 -7.91 -9.49
CA PHE A 82 -25.31 -7.37 -8.16
C PHE A 82 -25.55 -8.42 -7.07
N GLU A 83 -26.70 -9.11 -7.10
CA GLU A 83 -27.00 -10.16 -6.09
C GLU A 83 -26.06 -11.38 -6.25
N GLU A 84 -25.72 -11.79 -7.47
CA GLU A 84 -24.79 -12.89 -7.73
C GLU A 84 -23.38 -12.58 -7.20
N LEU A 85 -22.84 -11.40 -7.50
CA LEU A 85 -21.51 -11.00 -7.04
C LEU A 85 -21.45 -10.80 -5.53
N LYS A 86 -22.51 -10.26 -4.94
CA LYS A 86 -22.65 -10.12 -3.49
C LYS A 86 -22.73 -11.49 -2.79
N ALA A 87 -23.46 -12.44 -3.36
CA ALA A 87 -23.54 -13.82 -2.84
C ALA A 87 -22.19 -14.54 -2.93
N ALA A 88 -21.33 -14.14 -3.89
CA ALA A 88 -19.97 -14.63 -4.03
C ALA A 88 -18.95 -13.93 -3.11
N ASP A 89 -19.41 -13.13 -2.12
CA ASP A 89 -18.58 -12.36 -1.18
C ASP A 89 -17.68 -11.27 -1.84
N ILE A 90 -18.14 -10.71 -2.96
CA ILE A 90 -17.51 -9.56 -3.58
C ILE A 90 -18.19 -8.28 -3.08
N ARG A 91 -17.40 -7.31 -2.60
CA ARG A 91 -17.90 -5.99 -2.17
C ARG A 91 -18.28 -5.17 -3.40
N VAL A 92 -19.49 -5.36 -3.88
CA VAL A 92 -20.02 -4.77 -5.11
C VAL A 92 -21.00 -3.65 -4.81
N LYS A 93 -21.08 -2.66 -5.70
CA LYS A 93 -22.09 -1.60 -5.68
C LYS A 93 -22.73 -1.44 -7.07
N LEU A 94 -24.04 -1.32 -7.11
CA LEU A 94 -24.77 -0.90 -8.29
C LEU A 94 -24.91 0.63 -8.28
N ASP A 95 -24.52 1.31 -9.35
CA ASP A 95 -24.72 2.75 -9.52
C ASP A 95 -25.86 3.01 -10.50
N ASP A 96 -27.04 3.09 -9.94
CA ASP A 96 -28.31 3.32 -10.61
C ASP A 96 -28.69 4.81 -10.74
N ARG A 97 -27.81 5.73 -10.33
CA ARG A 97 -28.08 7.19 -10.42
C ARG A 97 -28.46 7.58 -11.85
N ASP A 98 -29.63 8.17 -12.03
CA ASP A 98 -30.16 8.65 -13.32
C ASP A 98 -29.89 10.15 -13.53
N THR A 99 -29.51 10.88 -12.49
CA THR A 99 -29.30 12.33 -12.49
C THR A 99 -27.96 12.77 -13.07
N VAL A 100 -27.03 11.81 -13.33
CA VAL A 100 -25.67 12.09 -13.81
C VAL A 100 -25.33 11.25 -15.04
N SER A 101 -24.50 11.80 -15.91
CA SER A 101 -24.06 11.10 -17.12
C SER A 101 -23.17 9.90 -16.83
N ALA A 102 -23.10 8.94 -17.76
CA ALA A 102 -22.19 7.79 -17.65
C ALA A 102 -20.72 8.22 -17.51
N GLY A 103 -20.31 9.25 -18.26
CA GLY A 103 -18.94 9.80 -18.16
C GLY A 103 -18.63 10.36 -16.77
N TYR A 104 -19.59 11.04 -16.13
CA TYR A 104 -19.43 11.48 -14.76
C TYR A 104 -19.26 10.30 -13.79
N LYS A 105 -20.09 9.26 -13.91
CA LYS A 105 -19.98 8.05 -13.08
C LYS A 105 -18.61 7.38 -13.26
N PHE A 106 -18.10 7.32 -14.49
CA PHE A 106 -16.79 6.73 -14.79
C PHE A 106 -15.68 7.46 -14.02
N ASN A 107 -15.64 8.79 -14.13
CA ASN A 107 -14.64 9.60 -13.47
C ASN A 107 -14.79 9.58 -11.93
N ASP A 108 -16.02 9.61 -11.43
CA ASP A 108 -16.31 9.58 -9.98
C ASP A 108 -15.75 8.28 -9.34
N TRP A 109 -16.01 7.12 -9.96
CA TRP A 109 -15.52 5.83 -9.46
C TRP A 109 -14.02 5.62 -9.71
N GLU A 110 -13.48 6.18 -10.78
CA GLU A 110 -12.06 6.17 -11.08
C GLU A 110 -11.29 7.00 -10.04
N MET A 111 -11.74 8.20 -9.72
CA MET A 111 -11.18 9.07 -8.69
C MET A 111 -11.23 8.42 -7.30
N LYS A 112 -12.32 7.72 -6.97
CA LYS A 112 -12.49 6.96 -5.73
C LYS A 112 -11.63 5.71 -5.66
N GLY A 113 -10.99 5.31 -6.76
CA GLY A 113 -10.07 4.19 -6.81
C GLY A 113 -10.70 2.81 -6.74
N VAL A 114 -11.96 2.68 -7.15
CA VAL A 114 -12.61 1.36 -7.20
C VAL A 114 -11.85 0.45 -8.17
N PRO A 115 -11.38 -0.74 -7.73
CA PRO A 115 -10.52 -1.60 -8.55
C PRO A 115 -11.12 -1.98 -9.90
N VAL A 116 -12.41 -2.25 -9.93
CA VAL A 116 -13.10 -2.74 -11.12
C VAL A 116 -14.40 -1.99 -11.37
N ARG A 117 -14.63 -1.62 -12.64
CA ARG A 117 -15.91 -1.09 -13.12
C ARG A 117 -16.49 -2.01 -14.18
N LEU A 118 -17.68 -2.54 -13.92
CA LEU A 118 -18.44 -3.38 -14.84
C LEU A 118 -19.40 -2.49 -15.64
N GLU A 119 -19.18 -2.38 -16.93
CA GLU A 119 -20.03 -1.63 -17.86
C GLU A 119 -20.99 -2.61 -18.52
N VAL A 120 -22.29 -2.55 -18.19
CA VAL A 120 -23.29 -3.51 -18.65
C VAL A 120 -24.22 -2.81 -19.63
N GLY A 121 -24.11 -3.13 -20.92
CA GLY A 121 -24.92 -2.58 -21.98
C GLY A 121 -25.71 -3.64 -22.75
N PRO A 122 -26.67 -3.23 -23.59
CA PRO A 122 -27.50 -4.18 -24.35
C PRO A 122 -26.67 -5.12 -25.22
N ARG A 123 -25.65 -4.59 -25.90
CA ARG A 123 -24.76 -5.38 -26.78
C ARG A 123 -23.93 -6.40 -26.00
N ASP A 124 -23.50 -6.03 -24.80
CA ASP A 124 -22.74 -6.94 -23.94
C ASP A 124 -23.64 -8.10 -23.51
N LEU A 125 -24.88 -7.81 -23.13
CA LEU A 125 -25.87 -8.81 -22.73
C LEU A 125 -26.22 -9.75 -23.88
N GLU A 126 -26.41 -9.22 -25.10
CA GLU A 126 -26.67 -10.03 -26.31
C GLU A 126 -25.52 -11.01 -26.61
N ASN A 127 -24.30 -10.61 -26.31
CA ASN A 127 -23.11 -11.44 -26.54
C ASN A 127 -22.73 -12.32 -25.32
N GLY A 128 -23.48 -12.26 -24.22
CA GLY A 128 -23.19 -13.03 -23.01
C GLY A 128 -21.90 -12.61 -22.30
N VAL A 129 -21.50 -11.34 -22.42
CA VAL A 129 -20.27 -10.79 -21.86
C VAL A 129 -20.51 -9.52 -21.06
N VAL A 130 -19.51 -9.06 -20.34
CA VAL A 130 -19.48 -7.74 -19.71
C VAL A 130 -18.15 -7.05 -20.00
N THR A 131 -18.21 -5.76 -20.29
CA THR A 131 -17.02 -4.92 -20.41
C THR A 131 -16.56 -4.50 -19.02
N VAL A 132 -15.31 -4.79 -18.70
CA VAL A 132 -14.70 -4.54 -17.39
C VAL A 132 -13.53 -3.58 -17.55
N PHE A 133 -13.59 -2.45 -16.86
CA PHE A 133 -12.47 -1.53 -16.75
C PHE A 133 -11.69 -1.81 -15.46
N ARG A 134 -10.40 -2.08 -15.57
CA ARG A 134 -9.50 -2.25 -14.44
C ARG A 134 -8.72 -0.97 -14.16
N ARG A 135 -8.76 -0.54 -12.90
CA ARG A 135 -8.23 0.76 -12.48
C ARG A 135 -6.70 0.80 -12.38
N ASP A 136 -6.06 -0.32 -12.11
CA ASP A 136 -4.59 -0.42 -11.93
C ASP A 136 -3.79 -0.15 -13.21
N LEU A 137 -4.30 -0.58 -14.38
CA LEU A 137 -3.69 -0.37 -15.69
C LEU A 137 -4.46 0.63 -16.56
N CYS A 138 -5.66 1.06 -16.13
CA CYS A 138 -6.58 1.88 -16.92
C CYS A 138 -6.96 1.25 -18.28
N GLU A 139 -7.16 -0.05 -18.27
CA GLU A 139 -7.48 -0.85 -19.46
C GLU A 139 -8.85 -1.49 -19.36
N LYS A 140 -9.43 -1.80 -20.53
CA LYS A 140 -10.68 -2.55 -20.63
C LYS A 140 -10.40 -3.99 -21.03
N VAL A 141 -11.05 -4.91 -20.34
CA VAL A 141 -11.10 -6.33 -20.66
C VAL A 141 -12.55 -6.77 -20.80
N THR A 142 -12.79 -7.91 -21.41
CA THR A 142 -14.13 -8.48 -21.53
C THR A 142 -14.18 -9.80 -20.80
N LEU A 143 -15.17 -9.98 -19.95
CA LEU A 143 -15.38 -11.22 -19.19
C LEU A 143 -16.71 -11.88 -19.59
N PRO A 144 -16.81 -13.21 -19.59
CA PRO A 144 -18.06 -13.93 -19.80
C PRO A 144 -19.00 -13.74 -18.59
N LEU A 145 -20.31 -13.62 -18.85
CA LEU A 145 -21.32 -13.54 -17.79
C LEU A 145 -21.53 -14.87 -17.07
N GLU A 146 -21.32 -15.99 -17.75
CA GLU A 146 -21.62 -17.34 -17.24
C GLU A 146 -20.89 -17.67 -15.94
N ASN A 147 -19.62 -17.26 -15.81
CA ASN A 147 -18.79 -17.51 -14.65
C ASN A 147 -18.20 -16.21 -14.10
N LEU A 148 -18.94 -15.12 -14.18
CA LEU A 148 -18.42 -13.78 -13.89
C LEU A 148 -17.83 -13.66 -12.48
N ALA A 149 -18.44 -14.30 -11.48
CA ALA A 149 -17.96 -14.19 -10.10
C ALA A 149 -16.54 -14.77 -9.91
N ASP A 150 -16.24 -15.91 -10.52
CA ASP A 150 -14.94 -16.55 -10.43
C ASP A 150 -13.89 -15.80 -11.27
N GLU A 151 -14.24 -15.40 -12.48
CA GLU A 151 -13.38 -14.56 -13.35
C GLU A 151 -13.05 -13.22 -12.68
N LEU A 152 -14.04 -12.60 -12.02
CA LEU A 152 -13.83 -11.34 -11.32
C LEU A 152 -12.94 -11.50 -10.08
N LYS A 153 -13.04 -12.60 -9.34
CA LYS A 153 -12.13 -12.90 -8.22
C LYS A 153 -10.70 -13.06 -8.72
N ALA A 154 -10.51 -13.82 -9.80
CA ALA A 154 -9.19 -13.98 -10.41
C ALA A 154 -8.62 -12.64 -10.88
N LEU A 155 -9.44 -11.79 -11.50
CA LEU A 155 -9.05 -10.44 -11.90
C LEU A 155 -8.68 -9.55 -10.70
N LEU A 156 -9.44 -9.61 -9.61
CA LEU A 156 -9.14 -8.86 -8.38
C LEU A 156 -7.81 -9.30 -7.75
N ASP A 157 -7.52 -10.60 -7.75
CA ASP A 157 -6.23 -11.11 -7.27
C ASP A 157 -5.07 -10.67 -8.19
N ASP A 158 -5.25 -10.66 -9.51
CA ASP A 158 -4.28 -10.13 -10.47
C ASP A 158 -4.03 -8.62 -10.26
N ILE A 159 -5.08 -7.82 -10.07
CA ILE A 159 -4.98 -6.39 -9.75
C ILE A 159 -4.19 -6.19 -8.43
N GLN A 160 -4.48 -7.00 -7.42
CA GLN A 160 -3.77 -6.95 -6.13
C GLN A 160 -2.27 -7.21 -6.32
N GLN A 161 -1.93 -8.24 -7.11
CA GLN A 161 -0.54 -8.58 -7.39
C GLN A 161 0.14 -7.52 -8.25
N THR A 162 -0.53 -7.01 -9.27
CA THR A 162 -0.02 -5.94 -10.14
C THR A 162 0.35 -4.69 -9.34
N LEU A 163 -0.53 -4.22 -8.45
CA LEU A 163 -0.25 -3.05 -7.60
C LEU A 163 0.91 -3.31 -6.64
N PHE A 164 1.01 -4.52 -6.09
CA PHE A 164 2.13 -4.90 -5.24
C PHE A 164 3.46 -4.89 -6.01
N ASP A 165 3.48 -5.48 -7.21
CA ASP A 165 4.69 -5.58 -8.03
C ASP A 165 5.14 -4.20 -8.54
N GLN A 166 4.22 -3.31 -8.89
CA GLN A 166 4.52 -1.92 -9.24
C GLN A 166 5.17 -1.19 -8.07
N ALA A 167 4.59 -1.28 -6.86
CA ALA A 167 5.13 -0.64 -5.67
C ALA A 167 6.49 -1.24 -5.26
N LYS A 168 6.65 -2.57 -5.35
CA LYS A 168 7.91 -3.26 -5.10
C LYS A 168 8.99 -2.82 -6.08
N LYS A 169 8.69 -2.81 -7.37
CA LYS A 169 9.60 -2.37 -8.42
C LYS A 169 10.07 -0.94 -8.17
N PHE A 170 9.14 -0.01 -7.89
CA PHE A 170 9.47 1.37 -7.58
C PHE A 170 10.40 1.50 -6.37
N ARG A 171 10.11 0.76 -5.28
CA ARG A 171 10.97 0.73 -4.09
C ARG A 171 12.37 0.21 -4.44
N ASP A 172 12.46 -0.90 -5.18
CA ASP A 172 13.73 -1.55 -5.50
C ASP A 172 14.59 -0.66 -6.41
N GLU A 173 13.99 0.02 -7.39
CA GLU A 173 14.66 0.99 -8.27
C GLU A 173 15.15 2.23 -7.52
N LYS A 174 14.47 2.62 -6.43
CA LYS A 174 14.84 3.78 -5.60
C LYS A 174 15.71 3.44 -4.40
N THR A 175 16.08 2.18 -4.21
CA THR A 175 16.92 1.75 -3.10
C THR A 175 18.35 1.48 -3.58
N HIS A 176 19.31 2.24 -3.05
CA HIS A 176 20.72 2.17 -3.45
C HIS A 176 21.59 1.71 -2.29
N VAL A 177 22.48 0.75 -2.53
CA VAL A 177 23.54 0.39 -1.59
C VAL A 177 24.65 1.42 -1.72
N VAL A 178 25.09 1.96 -0.56
CA VAL A 178 26.08 3.04 -0.51
C VAL A 178 27.21 2.71 0.46
N HIS A 179 28.43 3.13 0.12
CA HIS A 179 29.64 2.78 0.87
C HIS A 179 30.35 3.98 1.51
N ASN A 180 29.94 5.20 1.16
CA ASN A 180 30.52 6.43 1.67
C ASN A 180 29.45 7.53 1.78
N MET A 181 29.80 8.66 2.40
CA MET A 181 28.90 9.78 2.66
C MET A 181 28.47 10.51 1.37
N GLU A 182 29.29 10.53 0.33
CA GLU A 182 28.96 11.17 -0.94
C GLU A 182 27.86 10.38 -1.68
N GLU A 183 28.04 9.06 -1.78
CA GLU A 183 27.02 8.14 -2.33
C GLU A 183 25.72 8.20 -1.53
N LEU A 184 25.82 8.28 -0.18
CA LEU A 184 24.65 8.40 0.68
C LEU A 184 23.88 9.69 0.39
N GLY A 185 24.58 10.81 0.30
CA GLY A 185 23.97 12.10 -0.05
C GLY A 185 23.23 12.06 -1.37
N ALA A 186 23.86 11.54 -2.42
CA ALA A 186 23.25 11.39 -3.74
C ALA A 186 22.01 10.46 -3.72
N ALA A 187 22.10 9.34 -3.01
CA ALA A 187 21.01 8.36 -2.96
C ALA A 187 19.76 8.90 -2.25
N VAL A 188 19.92 9.66 -1.14
CA VAL A 188 18.78 10.17 -0.37
C VAL A 188 18.10 11.40 -0.99
N GLU A 189 18.64 11.98 -2.06
CA GLU A 189 17.96 13.06 -2.77
C GLU A 189 16.64 12.61 -3.41
N ASN A 190 16.60 11.39 -3.96
CA ASN A 190 15.44 10.87 -4.69
C ASN A 190 15.09 9.42 -4.34
N GLY A 191 15.58 8.89 -3.21
CA GLY A 191 15.35 7.49 -2.85
C GLY A 191 15.83 7.12 -1.47
N PHE A 192 16.16 5.85 -1.32
CA PHE A 192 16.61 5.24 -0.09
C PHE A 192 18.08 4.84 -0.21
N ALA A 193 18.87 5.13 0.82
CA ALA A 193 20.24 4.66 0.94
C ALA A 193 20.32 3.51 1.94
N LYS A 194 20.79 2.34 1.50
CA LYS A 194 21.17 1.22 2.39
C LYS A 194 22.65 1.39 2.72
N ALA A 195 22.97 1.61 3.97
CA ALA A 195 24.32 1.87 4.46
C ALA A 195 24.70 0.96 5.63
N MET A 196 25.97 0.58 5.70
CA MET A 196 26.52 -0.09 6.88
C MET A 196 26.81 0.94 7.97
N TRP A 197 26.47 0.63 9.20
CA TRP A 197 26.55 1.55 10.35
C TRP A 197 27.20 0.90 11.57
N CYS A 198 27.97 1.68 12.33
CA CYS A 198 28.69 1.21 13.54
C CYS A 198 27.83 1.18 14.81
N GLY A 199 26.60 1.71 14.80
CA GLY A 199 25.76 1.83 15.99
C GLY A 199 25.96 3.12 16.79
N GLU A 200 26.91 3.97 16.42
CA GLU A 200 27.23 5.21 17.14
C GLU A 200 26.28 6.35 16.77
N ARG A 201 25.63 6.96 17.74
CA ARG A 201 24.70 8.07 17.52
C ARG A 201 25.35 9.26 16.83
N ALA A 202 26.61 9.54 17.09
CA ALA A 202 27.33 10.64 16.44
C ALA A 202 27.35 10.52 14.91
N CYS A 203 27.43 9.29 14.37
CA CYS A 203 27.37 9.08 12.92
C CYS A 203 25.96 9.33 12.35
N GLU A 204 24.91 8.99 13.10
CA GLU A 204 23.53 9.29 12.70
C GLU A 204 23.25 10.79 12.73
N ASP A 205 23.74 11.47 13.78
CA ASP A 205 23.62 12.94 13.91
C ASP A 205 24.35 13.65 12.76
N GLU A 206 25.54 13.19 12.36
CA GLU A 206 26.30 13.74 11.22
C GLU A 206 25.57 13.53 9.88
N ILE A 207 24.99 12.35 9.65
CA ILE A 207 24.19 12.07 8.43
C ILE A 207 22.97 13.00 8.40
N LYS A 208 22.30 13.17 9.53
CA LYS A 208 21.14 14.06 9.65
C LYS A 208 21.51 15.52 9.43
N GLU A 209 22.61 15.99 9.98
CA GLU A 209 23.06 17.38 9.81
C GLU A 209 23.45 17.68 8.36
N LYS A 210 24.19 16.78 7.71
CA LYS A 210 24.67 16.99 6.35
C LYS A 210 23.60 16.85 5.27
N PHE A 211 22.69 15.89 5.41
CA PHE A 211 21.77 15.49 4.33
C PHE A 211 20.28 15.56 4.71
N ASN A 212 19.97 16.00 5.93
CA ASN A 212 18.61 15.91 6.50
C ASN A 212 18.02 14.49 6.39
N ALA A 213 18.87 13.47 6.42
CA ALA A 213 18.50 12.06 6.34
C ALA A 213 18.57 11.40 7.70
N SER A 214 17.68 10.46 7.95
CA SER A 214 17.68 9.69 9.20
C SER A 214 17.47 8.20 8.91
N SER A 215 17.95 7.37 9.83
CA SER A 215 17.68 5.93 9.81
C SER A 215 16.19 5.64 9.92
N ARG A 216 15.69 4.71 9.11
CA ARG A 216 14.25 4.38 9.01
C ARG A 216 13.97 2.93 9.27
N ASN A 217 14.78 2.06 8.75
CA ASN A 217 14.52 0.62 8.77
C ASN A 217 15.82 -0.16 8.94
N MET A 218 15.76 -1.16 9.81
CA MET A 218 16.79 -2.16 9.99
C MET A 218 16.21 -3.51 9.54
N PRO A 219 16.77 -4.16 8.52
CA PRO A 219 16.30 -5.48 8.08
C PRO A 219 16.40 -6.51 9.23
N PHE A 220 15.43 -7.43 9.29
CA PHE A 220 15.46 -8.52 10.27
C PHE A 220 16.59 -9.50 10.00
N ASP A 221 16.86 -9.79 8.74
CA ASP A 221 17.90 -10.72 8.30
C ASP A 221 19.17 -9.94 7.94
N GLN A 222 19.92 -9.54 8.95
CA GLN A 222 21.14 -8.76 8.78
C GLN A 222 22.22 -9.51 7.97
N GLU A 223 22.29 -10.84 8.05
CA GLU A 223 23.27 -11.61 7.31
C GLU A 223 23.09 -11.50 5.79
N LYS A 224 21.84 -11.51 5.33
CA LYS A 224 21.52 -11.33 3.90
C LYS A 224 21.69 -9.89 3.42
N GLU A 225 21.66 -8.95 4.34
CA GLU A 225 21.75 -7.51 4.06
C GLU A 225 23.15 -6.95 4.37
N TRP A 226 24.13 -7.82 4.57
CA TRP A 226 25.52 -7.43 4.83
C TRP A 226 26.27 -7.22 3.51
N PHE A 227 26.75 -6.00 3.28
CA PHE A 227 27.40 -5.62 2.04
C PHE A 227 28.70 -4.80 2.24
N GLY A 228 29.19 -4.72 3.48
CA GLY A 228 30.47 -4.05 3.80
C GLY A 228 30.81 -4.13 5.29
N ASP A 229 32.08 -3.97 5.62
CA ASP A 229 32.58 -4.13 6.98
C ASP A 229 32.78 -2.82 7.73
N THR A 230 32.59 -1.68 7.06
CA THR A 230 32.88 -0.36 7.61
C THR A 230 31.66 0.53 7.61
N CYS A 231 31.57 1.36 8.66
CA CYS A 231 30.55 2.40 8.78
C CYS A 231 30.69 3.42 7.66
N VAL A 232 29.59 3.74 7.00
CA VAL A 232 29.50 4.73 5.90
C VAL A 232 30.01 6.12 6.29
N CYS A 233 29.89 6.49 7.56
CA CYS A 233 30.28 7.79 8.10
C CYS A 233 31.71 7.81 8.64
N CYS A 234 32.04 6.99 9.63
CA CYS A 234 33.31 7.09 10.35
C CYS A 234 34.37 6.05 9.97
N GLY A 235 34.05 5.09 9.08
CA GLY A 235 34.98 4.04 8.67
C GLY A 235 35.30 2.98 9.76
N LYS A 236 34.75 3.08 10.96
CA LYS A 236 34.88 2.04 12.00
C LYS A 236 34.15 0.77 11.57
N LYS A 237 34.41 -0.33 12.26
CA LYS A 237 33.71 -1.60 12.02
C LYS A 237 32.20 -1.41 12.11
N ALA A 238 31.48 -1.85 11.09
CA ALA A 238 30.03 -1.84 11.08
C ALA A 238 29.44 -2.93 11.97
N THR A 239 28.27 -2.68 12.52
CA THR A 239 27.52 -3.61 13.36
C THR A 239 26.18 -4.00 12.78
N VAL A 240 25.60 -3.15 11.95
CA VAL A 240 24.29 -3.37 11.29
C VAL A 240 24.23 -2.67 9.93
N SER A 241 23.32 -3.14 9.06
CA SER A 241 22.89 -2.38 7.91
C SER A 241 21.60 -1.61 8.21
N TYR A 242 21.53 -0.37 7.73
CA TYR A 242 20.38 0.51 7.91
C TYR A 242 19.93 1.13 6.60
N THR A 243 18.64 1.39 6.49
CA THR A 243 18.09 2.20 5.40
C THR A 243 17.88 3.62 5.86
N HIS A 244 18.42 4.58 5.13
CA HIS A 244 18.29 6.01 5.37
C HIS A 244 17.39 6.65 4.31
N LEU A 245 16.64 7.66 4.72
CA LEU A 245 15.79 8.46 3.86
C LEU A 245 15.86 9.91 4.32
N ARG A 246 15.93 10.83 3.36
CA ARG A 246 15.78 12.26 3.63
C ARG A 246 14.37 12.52 4.15
N ALA A 247 14.25 13.24 5.26
CA ALA A 247 12.98 13.75 5.71
C ALA A 247 12.50 14.80 4.69
N HIS A 248 11.51 14.45 3.87
CA HIS A 248 10.78 15.48 3.17
C HIS A 248 9.97 16.24 4.22
N GLU A 249 10.34 17.46 4.50
CA GLU A 249 9.42 18.40 5.11
C GLU A 249 8.28 18.54 4.10
N THR A 250 7.14 17.97 4.42
CA THR A 250 5.89 18.32 3.75
C THR A 250 5.61 19.76 4.14
N GLU A 251 6.17 20.70 3.39
CA GLU A 251 5.53 21.99 3.25
C GLU A 251 4.20 21.71 2.57
N LEU A 252 3.18 21.55 3.40
CA LEU A 252 1.80 21.62 2.97
C LEU A 252 1.56 23.03 2.45
N HIS A 253 1.90 23.27 1.20
CA HIS A 253 1.26 24.32 0.44
C HIS A 253 -0.17 23.84 0.19
N LEU A 254 -1.01 24.01 1.23
CA LEU A 254 -2.45 24.08 1.08
C LEU A 254 -2.73 25.35 0.27
N VAL A 255 -2.92 25.21 -1.02
CA VAL A 255 -3.60 26.19 -1.85
C VAL A 255 -5.07 25.80 -1.94
#